data_4d3529589f9f1bf17e529991631ddeb2
#
_entry.id   4d3529589f9f1bf17e529991631ddeb2
#
_cell.length_a   1.000
_cell.length_b   1.000
_cell.length_c   1.000
_cell.angle_alpha   90.00
_cell.angle_beta   90.00
_cell.angle_gamma   90.00
#
_symmetry.space_group_name_H-M   'P 1'
#
loop_
_entity.id
_entity.type
_entity.pdbx_description
1 polymer ?
#
loop_
_entity_poly.entity_id
_entity_poly.type
_entity_poly.pdbx_seq_one_letter_code
_entity_poly.pdbx_strand_id
1 'polypeptide(L)'
;MPPPTAEDIVRRATAAFNAGQPDEARKLCEQGLGRWRGDAMLSHLLAAVLFSNSEIESARRHIETSLTNRPGNAAAHLLAARIARAAGDFDGALAHLDRAIAIAPQREAFLEKARTLDQAGLKPQAREAWRAIAKVIPEHREAASRLGRLAWEDGDHTSAVALLERAAAFDAPASVWFDLGLARQDLRDRNGAAAAYRKACEIKPDHAEAALNLGVVLQELGDLDGAMAAYARAYRLRPSAFGTIAMALTSAPHGRLWLDEAALRRSLCA
;
A
#
# COMPACT_ATOMS: atom_id res chain seq x y z
N MET A 1 -4.41 -35.73 -34.05
CA MET A 1 -4.35 -35.37 -32.63
C MET A 1 -5.76 -35.14 -32.14
N PRO A 2 -6.14 -35.62 -30.95
CA PRO A 2 -7.46 -35.31 -30.41
C PRO A 2 -7.61 -33.78 -30.23
N PRO A 3 -8.79 -33.25 -30.34
CA PRO A 3 -9.02 -31.81 -30.12
C PRO A 3 -8.65 -31.44 -28.66
N PRO A 4 -8.12 -30.23 -28.41
CA PRO A 4 -7.73 -29.82 -27.09
C PRO A 4 -8.93 -29.81 -26.13
N THR A 5 -8.71 -30.22 -24.89
CA THR A 5 -9.71 -30.17 -23.82
C THR A 5 -9.75 -28.80 -23.16
N ALA A 6 -10.80 -28.49 -22.35
CA ALA A 6 -10.84 -27.26 -21.56
C ALA A 6 -9.63 -27.16 -20.63
N GLU A 7 -9.20 -28.27 -20.01
CA GLU A 7 -8.03 -28.34 -19.14
C GLU A 7 -6.72 -28.02 -19.88
N ASP A 8 -6.59 -28.46 -21.13
CA ASP A 8 -5.43 -28.12 -21.97
C ASP A 8 -5.36 -26.63 -22.26
N ILE A 9 -6.48 -26.02 -22.52
CA ILE A 9 -6.56 -24.55 -22.73
C ILE A 9 -6.26 -23.81 -21.43
N VAL A 10 -6.84 -24.21 -20.29
CA VAL A 10 -6.53 -23.63 -18.97
C VAL A 10 -5.03 -23.70 -18.70
N ARG A 11 -4.41 -24.88 -18.88
CA ARG A 11 -2.97 -25.05 -18.65
C ARG A 11 -2.12 -24.11 -19.53
N ARG A 12 -2.44 -24.02 -20.83
CA ARG A 12 -1.73 -23.14 -21.78
C ARG A 12 -1.94 -21.65 -21.44
N ALA A 13 -3.16 -21.25 -21.13
CA ALA A 13 -3.46 -19.87 -20.77
C ALA A 13 -2.81 -19.47 -19.44
N THR A 14 -2.77 -20.39 -18.46
CA THR A 14 -2.03 -20.17 -17.20
C THR A 14 -0.52 -20.03 -17.45
N ALA A 15 0.05 -20.85 -18.32
CA ALA A 15 1.46 -20.74 -18.68
C ALA A 15 1.77 -19.40 -19.36
N ALA A 16 0.93 -18.96 -20.31
CA ALA A 16 1.07 -17.67 -20.97
C ALA A 16 0.96 -16.49 -19.95
N PHE A 17 -0.01 -16.54 -19.04
CA PHE A 17 -0.18 -15.53 -18.02
C PHE A 17 1.03 -15.43 -17.09
N ASN A 18 1.55 -16.56 -16.62
CA ASN A 18 2.74 -16.62 -15.77
C ASN A 18 4.03 -16.19 -16.50
N ALA A 19 4.06 -16.33 -17.83
CA ALA A 19 5.14 -15.82 -18.68
C ALA A 19 5.03 -14.32 -18.99
N GLY A 20 4.07 -13.59 -18.40
CA GLY A 20 3.87 -12.17 -18.64
C GLY A 20 3.25 -11.86 -20.01
N GLN A 21 2.49 -12.79 -20.59
CA GLN A 21 1.80 -12.65 -21.87
C GLN A 21 0.26 -12.60 -21.68
N PRO A 22 -0.28 -11.53 -21.08
CA PRO A 22 -1.70 -11.45 -20.74
C PRO A 22 -2.61 -11.48 -21.96
N ASP A 23 -2.19 -10.91 -23.09
CA ASP A 23 -3.00 -10.90 -24.32
C ASP A 23 -3.17 -12.30 -24.90
N GLU A 24 -2.11 -13.13 -24.89
CA GLU A 24 -2.20 -14.52 -25.34
C GLU A 24 -3.05 -15.36 -24.35
N ALA A 25 -2.88 -15.15 -23.05
CA ALA A 25 -3.72 -15.79 -22.04
C ALA A 25 -5.19 -15.45 -22.22
N ARG A 26 -5.51 -14.17 -22.46
CA ARG A 26 -6.86 -13.69 -22.76
C ARG A 26 -7.45 -14.40 -23.96
N LYS A 27 -6.73 -14.37 -25.09
CA LYS A 27 -7.15 -15.01 -26.34
C LYS A 27 -7.46 -16.49 -26.18
N LEU A 28 -6.59 -17.23 -25.46
CA LEU A 28 -6.79 -18.64 -25.16
C LEU A 28 -8.05 -18.87 -24.31
N CYS A 29 -8.28 -18.05 -23.28
CA CYS A 29 -9.47 -18.14 -22.44
C CYS A 29 -10.75 -17.83 -23.24
N GLU A 30 -10.76 -16.79 -24.07
CA GLU A 30 -11.91 -16.42 -24.91
C GLU A 30 -12.23 -17.51 -25.93
N GLN A 31 -11.23 -18.09 -26.59
CA GLN A 31 -11.40 -19.24 -27.49
C GLN A 31 -11.97 -20.45 -26.74
N GLY A 32 -11.45 -20.74 -25.55
CA GLY A 32 -11.97 -21.81 -24.70
C GLY A 32 -13.43 -21.59 -24.32
N LEU A 33 -13.79 -20.40 -23.86
CA LEU A 33 -15.16 -20.06 -23.48
C LEU A 33 -16.13 -20.03 -24.66
N GLY A 34 -15.64 -19.80 -25.88
CA GLY A 34 -16.42 -19.95 -27.10
C GLY A 34 -16.91 -21.40 -27.31
N ARG A 35 -16.12 -22.39 -26.88
CA ARG A 35 -16.41 -23.82 -26.99
C ARG A 35 -17.06 -24.38 -25.73
N TRP A 36 -16.58 -24.00 -24.56
CA TRP A 36 -17.08 -24.45 -23.25
C TRP A 36 -17.68 -23.24 -22.50
N ARG A 37 -18.87 -22.85 -22.90
CA ARG A 37 -19.57 -21.69 -22.31
C ARG A 37 -19.77 -21.91 -20.82
N GLY A 38 -19.33 -20.93 -20.01
CA GLY A 38 -19.49 -20.96 -18.58
C GLY A 38 -18.51 -21.87 -17.83
N ASP A 39 -17.46 -22.38 -18.50
CA ASP A 39 -16.43 -23.13 -17.78
C ASP A 39 -15.84 -22.30 -16.65
N ALA A 40 -15.91 -22.84 -15.42
CA ALA A 40 -15.55 -22.10 -14.21
C ALA A 40 -14.05 -21.76 -14.13
N MET A 41 -13.19 -22.64 -14.63
CA MET A 41 -11.75 -22.44 -14.59
C MET A 41 -11.29 -21.43 -15.63
N LEU A 42 -11.82 -21.51 -16.84
CA LEU A 42 -11.55 -20.53 -17.90
C LEU A 42 -12.08 -19.15 -17.53
N SER A 43 -13.29 -19.07 -16.94
CA SER A 43 -13.88 -17.83 -16.46
C SER A 43 -13.05 -17.22 -15.33
N HIS A 44 -12.57 -18.04 -14.39
CA HIS A 44 -11.66 -17.60 -13.31
C HIS A 44 -10.36 -17.02 -13.89
N LEU A 45 -9.71 -17.75 -14.79
CA LEU A 45 -8.45 -17.31 -15.38
C LEU A 45 -8.62 -16.04 -16.21
N LEU A 46 -9.70 -15.95 -17.00
CA LEU A 46 -10.00 -14.74 -17.77
C LEU A 46 -10.24 -13.54 -16.83
N ALA A 47 -10.95 -13.75 -15.72
CA ALA A 47 -11.14 -12.71 -14.71
C ALA A 47 -9.80 -12.24 -14.12
N ALA A 48 -8.85 -13.16 -13.85
CA ALA A 48 -7.53 -12.82 -13.35
C ALA A 48 -6.72 -12.00 -14.38
N VAL A 49 -6.76 -12.38 -15.65
CA VAL A 49 -6.09 -11.65 -16.74
C VAL A 49 -6.70 -10.24 -16.90
N LEU A 50 -8.02 -10.14 -16.94
CA LEU A 50 -8.71 -8.85 -17.07
C LEU A 50 -8.44 -7.93 -15.86
N PHE A 51 -8.40 -8.50 -14.65
CA PHE A 51 -8.08 -7.76 -13.45
C PHE A 51 -6.64 -7.22 -13.46
N SER A 52 -5.67 -8.01 -13.95
CA SER A 52 -4.28 -7.54 -14.10
C SER A 52 -4.15 -6.39 -15.11
N ASN A 53 -5.06 -6.32 -16.09
CA ASN A 53 -5.14 -5.23 -17.06
C ASN A 53 -6.02 -4.05 -16.58
N SER A 54 -6.45 -4.05 -15.31
CA SER A 54 -7.34 -3.03 -14.74
C SER A 54 -8.75 -2.95 -15.37
N GLU A 55 -9.17 -4.00 -16.06
CA GLU A 55 -10.53 -4.12 -16.66
C GLU A 55 -11.52 -4.66 -15.61
N ILE A 56 -11.79 -3.85 -14.56
CA ILE A 56 -12.48 -4.28 -13.33
C ILE A 56 -13.88 -4.84 -13.61
N GLU A 57 -14.71 -4.15 -14.39
CA GLU A 57 -16.08 -4.57 -14.67
C GLU A 57 -16.16 -5.85 -15.51
N SER A 58 -15.24 -6.02 -16.45
CA SER A 58 -15.14 -7.26 -17.22
C SER A 58 -14.67 -8.41 -16.35
N ALA A 59 -13.67 -8.18 -15.49
CA ALA A 59 -13.20 -9.16 -14.52
C ALA A 59 -14.31 -9.62 -13.56
N ARG A 60 -15.15 -8.67 -13.08
CA ARG A 60 -16.31 -8.96 -12.22
C ARG A 60 -17.27 -9.95 -12.88
N ARG A 61 -17.71 -9.67 -14.11
CA ARG A 61 -18.64 -10.55 -14.82
C ARG A 61 -18.13 -11.98 -14.98
N HIS A 62 -16.84 -12.13 -15.28
CA HIS A 62 -16.25 -13.44 -15.45
C HIS A 62 -16.02 -14.18 -14.12
N ILE A 63 -15.66 -13.49 -13.04
CA ILE A 63 -15.53 -14.14 -11.74
C ILE A 63 -16.88 -14.55 -11.15
N GLU A 64 -17.95 -13.78 -11.37
CA GLU A 64 -19.32 -14.15 -11.03
C GLU A 64 -19.77 -15.41 -11.79
N THR A 65 -19.47 -15.51 -13.08
CA THR A 65 -19.72 -16.73 -13.87
C THR A 65 -18.97 -17.93 -13.29
N SER A 66 -17.72 -17.76 -12.93
CA SER A 66 -16.92 -18.82 -12.30
C SER A 66 -17.54 -19.28 -10.98
N LEU A 67 -17.94 -18.35 -10.12
CA LEU A 67 -18.53 -18.64 -8.81
C LEU A 67 -19.93 -19.24 -8.90
N THR A 68 -20.73 -18.83 -9.90
CA THR A 68 -22.04 -19.45 -10.18
C THR A 68 -21.89 -20.93 -10.51
N ASN A 69 -20.91 -21.29 -11.32
CA ASN A 69 -20.71 -22.67 -11.77
C ASN A 69 -19.86 -23.49 -10.77
N ARG A 70 -19.08 -22.85 -9.90
CA ARG A 70 -18.25 -23.51 -8.89
C ARG A 70 -18.16 -22.69 -7.59
N PRO A 71 -19.23 -22.64 -6.78
CA PRO A 71 -19.30 -21.77 -5.60
C PRO A 71 -18.33 -22.15 -4.47
N GLY A 72 -17.81 -23.37 -4.45
CA GLY A 72 -16.84 -23.85 -3.45
C GLY A 72 -15.37 -23.57 -3.81
N ASN A 73 -15.09 -22.63 -4.70
CA ASN A 73 -13.73 -22.30 -5.08
C ASN A 73 -13.18 -21.12 -4.25
N ALA A 74 -12.37 -21.42 -3.23
CA ALA A 74 -11.76 -20.39 -2.38
C ALA A 74 -10.91 -19.38 -3.15
N ALA A 75 -10.16 -19.84 -4.18
CA ALA A 75 -9.34 -18.95 -5.00
C ALA A 75 -10.19 -17.99 -5.84
N ALA A 76 -11.36 -18.44 -6.33
CA ALA A 76 -12.28 -17.56 -7.05
C ALA A 76 -12.90 -16.51 -6.12
N HIS A 77 -13.27 -16.90 -4.90
CA HIS A 77 -13.70 -15.93 -3.88
C HIS A 77 -12.61 -14.92 -3.52
N LEU A 78 -11.36 -15.35 -3.39
CA LEU A 78 -10.23 -14.44 -3.12
C LEU A 78 -10.03 -13.43 -4.27
N LEU A 79 -10.12 -13.88 -5.52
CA LEU A 79 -10.04 -12.98 -6.69
C LEU A 79 -11.26 -12.04 -6.74
N ALA A 80 -12.48 -12.54 -6.49
CA ALA A 80 -13.68 -11.72 -6.42
C ALA A 80 -13.57 -10.61 -5.38
N ALA A 81 -13.01 -10.93 -4.21
CA ALA A 81 -12.74 -9.95 -3.17
C ALA A 81 -11.76 -8.85 -3.61
N ARG A 82 -10.69 -9.21 -4.31
CA ARG A 82 -9.73 -8.24 -4.86
C ARG A 82 -10.37 -7.33 -5.90
N ILE A 83 -11.19 -7.90 -6.77
CA ILE A 83 -11.95 -7.15 -7.79
C ILE A 83 -12.93 -6.20 -7.12
N ALA A 84 -13.74 -6.68 -6.16
CA ALA A 84 -14.71 -5.87 -5.42
C ALA A 84 -14.02 -4.72 -4.67
N ARG A 85 -12.90 -4.99 -3.98
CA ARG A 85 -12.09 -3.97 -3.31
C ARG A 85 -11.56 -2.92 -4.28
N ALA A 86 -11.08 -3.32 -5.45
CA ALA A 86 -10.59 -2.40 -6.48
C ALA A 86 -11.73 -1.53 -7.06
N ALA A 87 -12.96 -2.03 -7.06
CA ALA A 87 -14.16 -1.29 -7.42
C ALA A 87 -14.69 -0.39 -6.28
N GLY A 88 -14.10 -0.44 -5.08
CA GLY A 88 -14.58 0.28 -3.90
C GLY A 88 -15.73 -0.40 -3.16
N ASP A 89 -16.15 -1.59 -3.58
CA ASP A 89 -17.16 -2.41 -2.91
C ASP A 89 -16.52 -3.20 -1.77
N PHE A 90 -16.31 -2.54 -0.64
CA PHE A 90 -15.65 -3.15 0.53
C PHE A 90 -16.52 -4.21 1.21
N ASP A 91 -17.84 -4.02 1.25
CA ASP A 91 -18.75 -4.99 1.85
C ASP A 91 -18.79 -6.29 1.03
N GLY A 92 -18.90 -6.19 -0.29
CA GLY A 92 -18.80 -7.33 -1.18
C GLY A 92 -17.44 -8.03 -1.09
N ALA A 93 -16.36 -7.27 -0.98
CA ALA A 93 -15.01 -7.82 -0.79
C ALA A 93 -14.90 -8.62 0.52
N LEU A 94 -15.38 -8.08 1.64
CA LEU A 94 -15.37 -8.76 2.93
C LEU A 94 -16.22 -10.03 2.92
N ALA A 95 -17.41 -9.99 2.31
CA ALA A 95 -18.26 -11.18 2.16
C ALA A 95 -17.57 -12.29 1.36
N HIS A 96 -16.88 -11.96 0.29
CA HIS A 96 -16.10 -12.93 -0.48
C HIS A 96 -14.90 -13.46 0.31
N LEU A 97 -14.21 -12.64 1.11
CA LEU A 97 -13.10 -13.08 1.96
C LEU A 97 -13.57 -14.04 3.06
N ASP A 98 -14.72 -13.77 3.66
CA ASP A 98 -15.30 -14.68 4.66
C ASP A 98 -15.64 -16.04 4.04
N ARG A 99 -16.18 -16.05 2.82
CA ARG A 99 -16.41 -17.30 2.07
C ARG A 99 -15.11 -18.02 1.74
N ALA A 100 -14.08 -17.30 1.26
CA ALA A 100 -12.77 -17.89 0.97
C ALA A 100 -12.15 -18.55 2.20
N ILE A 101 -12.19 -17.86 3.35
CA ILE A 101 -11.67 -18.37 4.64
C ILE A 101 -12.48 -19.58 5.12
N ALA A 102 -13.79 -19.56 5.00
CA ALA A 102 -14.66 -20.67 5.40
C ALA A 102 -14.42 -21.94 4.56
N ILE A 103 -14.13 -21.79 3.27
CA ILE A 103 -13.81 -22.91 2.36
C ILE A 103 -12.40 -23.44 2.62
N ALA A 104 -11.41 -22.52 2.66
CA ALA A 104 -10.02 -22.87 2.88
C ALA A 104 -9.32 -21.69 3.62
N PRO A 105 -8.96 -21.85 4.90
CA PRO A 105 -8.32 -20.79 5.69
C PRO A 105 -6.85 -20.60 5.28
N GLN A 106 -6.64 -19.92 4.17
CA GLN A 106 -5.32 -19.60 3.65
C GLN A 106 -4.84 -18.25 4.17
N ARG A 107 -3.55 -18.15 4.50
CA ARG A 107 -2.87 -16.93 4.98
C ARG A 107 -3.20 -15.71 4.12
N GLU A 108 -3.21 -15.86 2.81
CA GLU A 108 -3.48 -14.78 1.87
C GLU A 108 -4.88 -14.17 2.03
N ALA A 109 -5.90 -14.99 2.32
CA ALA A 109 -7.26 -14.51 2.54
C ALA A 109 -7.37 -13.65 3.81
N PHE A 110 -6.64 -14.01 4.88
CA PHE A 110 -6.59 -13.19 6.10
C PHE A 110 -5.86 -11.86 5.87
N LEU A 111 -4.78 -11.86 5.10
CA LEU A 111 -4.06 -10.64 4.73
C LEU A 111 -4.93 -9.71 3.90
N GLU A 112 -5.61 -10.24 2.89
CA GLU A 112 -6.53 -9.45 2.07
C GLU A 112 -7.71 -8.92 2.89
N LYS A 113 -8.20 -9.68 3.87
CA LYS A 113 -9.26 -9.21 4.79
C LYS A 113 -8.78 -8.03 5.63
N ALA A 114 -7.59 -8.13 6.22
CA ALA A 114 -7.02 -7.04 6.99
C ALA A 114 -6.80 -5.78 6.15
N ARG A 115 -6.27 -5.93 4.93
CA ARG A 115 -6.09 -4.82 3.96
C ARG A 115 -7.41 -4.19 3.56
N THR A 116 -8.45 -4.99 3.35
CA THR A 116 -9.79 -4.51 2.97
C THR A 116 -10.42 -3.72 4.11
N LEU A 117 -10.31 -4.20 5.35
CA LEU A 117 -10.78 -3.49 6.54
C LEU A 117 -10.08 -2.14 6.72
N ASP A 118 -8.76 -2.09 6.49
CA ASP A 118 -7.98 -0.84 6.51
C ASP A 118 -8.49 0.16 5.48
N GLN A 119 -8.65 -0.28 4.23
CA GLN A 119 -9.10 0.59 3.13
C GLN A 119 -10.55 1.06 3.31
N ALA A 120 -11.39 0.24 3.92
CA ALA A 120 -12.76 0.59 4.29
C ALA A 120 -12.84 1.57 5.49
N GLY A 121 -11.72 1.88 6.15
CA GLY A 121 -11.68 2.73 7.33
C GLY A 121 -12.25 2.07 8.59
N LEU A 122 -12.45 0.75 8.58
CA LEU A 122 -12.97 -0.02 9.69
C LEU A 122 -11.87 -0.32 10.72
N LYS A 123 -11.32 0.76 11.32
CA LYS A 123 -10.13 0.72 12.18
C LYS A 123 -10.15 -0.33 13.30
N PRO A 124 -11.24 -0.51 14.09
CA PRO A 124 -11.26 -1.52 15.14
C PRO A 124 -11.09 -2.95 14.59
N GLN A 125 -11.83 -3.29 13.53
CA GLN A 125 -11.76 -4.61 12.89
C GLN A 125 -10.41 -4.83 12.19
N ALA A 126 -9.87 -3.81 11.51
CA ALA A 126 -8.54 -3.86 10.90
C ALA A 126 -7.47 -4.16 11.94
N ARG A 127 -7.52 -3.49 13.11
CA ARG A 127 -6.59 -3.72 14.21
C ARG A 127 -6.64 -5.15 14.73
N GLU A 128 -7.82 -5.71 14.93
CA GLU A 128 -7.98 -7.10 15.34
C GLU A 128 -7.40 -8.06 14.31
N ALA A 129 -7.70 -7.84 13.03
CA ALA A 129 -7.18 -8.67 11.95
C ALA A 129 -5.63 -8.61 11.87
N TRP A 130 -5.05 -7.42 11.96
CA TRP A 130 -3.58 -7.27 11.97
C TRP A 130 -2.93 -7.85 13.22
N ARG A 131 -3.56 -7.73 14.41
CA ARG A 131 -3.10 -8.39 15.64
C ARG A 131 -3.11 -9.91 15.52
N ALA A 132 -4.16 -10.49 14.95
CA ALA A 132 -4.23 -11.91 14.71
C ALA A 132 -3.10 -12.41 13.80
N ILE A 133 -2.80 -11.66 12.73
CA ILE A 133 -1.68 -11.95 11.82
C ILE A 133 -0.33 -11.84 12.56
N ALA A 134 -0.12 -10.77 13.32
CA ALA A 134 1.12 -10.55 14.07
C ALA A 134 1.34 -11.59 15.19
N LYS A 135 0.26 -12.15 15.75
CA LYS A 135 0.33 -13.24 16.74
C LYS A 135 0.84 -14.54 16.13
N VAL A 136 0.45 -14.84 14.90
CA VAL A 136 0.87 -16.05 14.17
C VAL A 136 2.25 -15.85 13.53
N ILE A 137 2.52 -14.67 13.02
CA ILE A 137 3.77 -14.30 12.35
C ILE A 137 4.27 -13.00 12.97
N PRO A 138 5.02 -13.06 14.09
CA PRO A 138 5.50 -11.88 14.81
C PRO A 138 6.33 -10.92 13.94
N GLU A 139 7.06 -11.46 12.96
CA GLU A 139 7.94 -10.69 12.07
C GLU A 139 7.23 -10.22 10.78
N HIS A 140 5.89 -10.30 10.73
CA HIS A 140 5.16 -9.86 9.56
C HIS A 140 5.21 -8.32 9.43
N ARG A 141 6.11 -7.83 8.58
CA ARG A 141 6.40 -6.41 8.40
C ARG A 141 5.15 -5.56 8.19
N GLU A 142 4.26 -5.98 7.27
CA GLU A 142 3.05 -5.21 6.98
C GLU A 142 2.13 -5.11 8.19
N ALA A 143 1.97 -6.20 8.97
CA ALA A 143 1.18 -6.17 10.19
C ALA A 143 1.79 -5.23 11.23
N ALA A 144 3.10 -5.28 11.43
CA ALA A 144 3.81 -4.37 12.33
C ALA A 144 3.66 -2.90 11.88
N SER A 145 3.82 -2.61 10.59
CA SER A 145 3.66 -1.27 10.04
C SER A 145 2.23 -0.74 10.22
N ARG A 146 1.22 -1.55 9.89
CA ARG A 146 -0.19 -1.15 10.02
C ARG A 146 -0.61 -0.95 11.47
N LEU A 147 -0.19 -1.84 12.37
CA LEU A 147 -0.44 -1.68 13.79
C LEU A 147 0.28 -0.47 14.38
N GLY A 148 1.50 -0.20 13.95
CA GLY A 148 2.26 0.97 14.35
C GLY A 148 1.57 2.27 13.92
N ARG A 149 1.07 2.35 12.70
CA ARG A 149 0.30 3.50 12.22
C ARG A 149 -1.01 3.68 13.00
N LEU A 150 -1.75 2.60 13.23
CA LEU A 150 -2.98 2.65 14.03
C LEU A 150 -2.71 3.09 15.48
N ALA A 151 -1.59 2.65 16.07
CA ALA A 151 -1.18 3.10 17.40
C ALA A 151 -0.84 4.60 17.43
N TRP A 152 -0.13 5.08 16.39
CA TRP A 152 0.18 6.49 16.24
C TRP A 152 -1.09 7.35 16.10
N GLU A 153 -2.04 6.94 15.28
CA GLU A 153 -3.34 7.62 15.10
C GLU A 153 -4.17 7.68 16.39
N ASP A 154 -4.00 6.70 17.28
CA ASP A 154 -4.64 6.68 18.60
C ASP A 154 -3.89 7.51 19.66
N GLY A 155 -2.72 8.07 19.33
CA GLY A 155 -1.85 8.80 20.25
C GLY A 155 -0.95 7.93 21.11
N ASP A 156 -0.91 6.60 20.91
CA ASP A 156 0.05 5.71 21.58
C ASP A 156 1.38 5.70 20.80
N HIS A 157 2.08 6.83 20.90
CA HIS A 157 3.32 7.03 20.16
C HIS A 157 4.44 6.07 20.57
N THR A 158 4.44 5.60 21.82
CA THR A 158 5.44 4.63 22.32
C THR A 158 5.28 3.27 21.64
N SER A 159 4.05 2.74 21.61
CA SER A 159 3.77 1.49 20.89
C SER A 159 3.98 1.65 19.39
N ALA A 160 3.64 2.82 18.85
CA ALA A 160 3.84 3.13 17.43
C ALA A 160 5.32 3.02 17.04
N VAL A 161 6.23 3.66 17.80
CA VAL A 161 7.67 3.59 17.54
C VAL A 161 8.16 2.15 17.60
N ALA A 162 7.82 1.39 18.65
CA ALA A 162 8.27 0.00 18.78
C ALA A 162 7.81 -0.89 17.63
N LEU A 163 6.57 -0.72 17.16
CA LEU A 163 6.01 -1.49 16.04
C LEU A 163 6.63 -1.07 14.70
N LEU A 164 6.83 0.24 14.49
CA LEU A 164 7.42 0.76 13.25
C LEU A 164 8.91 0.45 13.15
N GLU A 165 9.65 0.42 14.24
CA GLU A 165 11.04 -0.07 14.29
C GLU A 165 11.15 -1.54 13.87
N ARG A 166 10.24 -2.39 14.35
CA ARG A 166 10.16 -3.78 13.89
C ARG A 166 9.85 -3.87 12.40
N ALA A 167 8.95 -3.02 11.91
CA ALA A 167 8.64 -2.98 10.48
C ALA A 167 9.82 -2.46 9.63
N ALA A 168 10.65 -1.59 10.20
CA ALA A 168 11.80 -0.98 9.53
C ALA A 168 13.07 -1.86 9.51
N ALA A 169 13.09 -2.97 10.27
CA ALA A 169 14.30 -3.77 10.50
C ALA A 169 14.92 -4.36 9.21
N PHE A 170 14.12 -4.63 8.14
CA PHE A 170 14.60 -5.24 6.91
C PHE A 170 13.93 -4.61 5.69
N ASP A 171 14.73 -3.95 4.85
CA ASP A 171 14.35 -3.44 3.52
C ASP A 171 12.92 -2.84 3.48
N ALA A 172 12.64 -1.97 4.44
CA ALA A 172 11.33 -1.34 4.57
C ALA A 172 11.14 -0.23 3.53
N PRO A 173 9.93 -0.04 2.98
CA PRO A 173 9.63 1.05 2.08
C PRO A 173 9.72 2.41 2.79
N ALA A 174 9.93 3.48 2.01
CA ALA A 174 10.04 4.84 2.54
C ALA A 174 8.87 5.26 3.43
N SER A 175 7.67 4.74 3.18
CA SER A 175 6.48 5.03 4.00
C SER A 175 6.61 4.58 5.44
N VAL A 176 7.25 3.43 5.70
CA VAL A 176 7.47 2.93 7.08
C VAL A 176 8.45 3.84 7.81
N TRP A 177 9.53 4.27 7.15
CA TRP A 177 10.49 5.21 7.70
C TRP A 177 9.88 6.58 7.95
N PHE A 178 9.00 7.02 7.06
CA PHE A 178 8.24 8.27 7.23
C PHE A 178 7.31 8.20 8.44
N ASP A 179 6.52 7.13 8.57
CA ASP A 179 5.63 6.92 9.71
C ASP A 179 6.41 6.83 11.04
N LEU A 180 7.59 6.18 11.03
CA LEU A 180 8.50 6.13 12.19
C LEU A 180 9.02 7.53 12.56
N GLY A 181 9.33 8.35 11.55
CA GLY A 181 9.73 9.74 11.75
C GLY A 181 8.63 10.55 12.45
N LEU A 182 7.37 10.41 12.02
CA LEU A 182 6.23 11.07 12.65
C LEU A 182 6.07 10.63 14.11
N ALA A 183 6.07 9.32 14.39
CA ALA A 183 5.89 8.81 15.73
C ALA A 183 7.02 9.26 16.71
N ARG A 184 8.27 9.29 16.24
CA ARG A 184 9.41 9.79 17.02
C ARG A 184 9.35 11.30 17.25
N GLN A 185 8.90 12.07 16.26
CA GLN A 185 8.73 13.51 16.38
C GLN A 185 7.70 13.84 17.48
N ASP A 186 6.58 13.12 17.55
CA ASP A 186 5.55 13.29 18.57
C ASP A 186 6.08 12.92 19.97
N LEU A 187 6.98 11.95 20.07
CA LEU A 187 7.74 11.62 21.31
C LEU A 187 8.87 12.61 21.63
N ARG A 188 9.07 13.64 20.81
CA ARG A 188 10.17 14.60 20.91
C ARG A 188 11.57 13.99 20.76
N ASP A 189 11.66 12.78 20.20
CA ASP A 189 12.93 12.21 19.75
C ASP A 189 13.35 12.80 18.42
N ARG A 190 13.87 14.02 18.46
CA ARG A 190 14.25 14.78 17.26
C ARG A 190 15.36 14.10 16.47
N ASN A 191 16.35 13.54 17.16
CA ASN A 191 17.46 12.85 16.49
C ASN A 191 16.98 11.60 15.75
N GLY A 192 16.17 10.79 16.41
CA GLY A 192 15.56 9.61 15.80
C GLY A 192 14.61 9.95 14.65
N ALA A 193 13.81 11.02 14.78
CA ALA A 193 12.93 11.50 13.72
C ALA A 193 13.73 11.95 12.49
N ALA A 194 14.79 12.76 12.67
CA ALA A 194 15.66 13.19 11.59
C ALA A 194 16.32 12.01 10.87
N ALA A 195 16.79 11.00 11.60
CA ALA A 195 17.36 9.79 11.02
C ALA A 195 16.33 9.02 10.18
N ALA A 196 15.10 8.88 10.68
CA ALA A 196 14.02 8.19 9.98
C ALA A 196 13.60 8.94 8.70
N TYR A 197 13.43 10.25 8.76
CA TYR A 197 13.10 11.05 7.56
C TYR A 197 14.24 11.05 6.53
N ARG A 198 15.52 11.09 6.94
CA ARG A 198 16.64 10.92 6.02
C ARG A 198 16.55 9.61 5.29
N LYS A 199 16.27 8.53 6.02
CA LYS A 199 16.14 7.19 5.43
C LYS A 199 14.96 7.12 4.45
N ALA A 200 13.82 7.72 4.78
CA ALA A 200 12.70 7.83 3.84
C ALA A 200 13.08 8.57 2.55
N CYS A 201 13.83 9.67 2.67
CA CYS A 201 14.33 10.45 1.54
C CYS A 201 15.41 9.73 0.71
N GLU A 202 16.21 8.86 1.33
CA GLU A 202 17.20 8.02 0.61
C GLU A 202 16.49 6.98 -0.25
N ILE A 203 15.49 6.28 0.32
CA ILE A 203 14.74 5.23 -0.37
C ILE A 203 13.84 5.82 -1.46
N LYS A 204 13.17 6.93 -1.16
CA LYS A 204 12.30 7.64 -2.09
C LYS A 204 12.73 9.10 -2.24
N PRO A 205 13.61 9.40 -3.22
CA PRO A 205 14.15 10.75 -3.42
C PRO A 205 13.12 11.84 -3.70
N ASP A 206 11.96 11.51 -4.22
CA ASP A 206 10.85 12.41 -4.53
C ASP A 206 9.80 12.53 -3.40
N HIS A 207 10.13 12.10 -2.18
CA HIS A 207 9.23 12.18 -1.02
C HIS A 207 9.26 13.60 -0.41
N ALA A 208 8.46 14.51 -0.98
CA ALA A 208 8.43 15.91 -0.59
C ALA A 208 8.07 16.12 0.90
N GLU A 209 7.15 15.32 1.45
CA GLU A 209 6.74 15.43 2.86
C GLU A 209 7.84 15.01 3.82
N ALA A 210 8.56 13.94 3.50
CA ALA A 210 9.69 13.53 4.32
C ALA A 210 10.80 14.59 4.31
N ALA A 211 11.07 15.21 3.16
CA ALA A 211 12.04 16.31 3.06
C ALA A 211 11.58 17.54 3.85
N LEU A 212 10.28 17.88 3.81
CA LEU A 212 9.74 19.00 4.59
C LEU A 212 9.88 18.76 6.10
N ASN A 213 9.44 17.57 6.58
CA ASN A 213 9.50 17.24 7.99
C ASN A 213 10.96 17.10 8.48
N LEU A 214 11.86 16.60 7.63
CA LEU A 214 13.30 16.62 7.92
C LEU A 214 13.80 18.04 8.17
N GLY A 215 13.41 19.00 7.32
CA GLY A 215 13.76 20.40 7.49
C GLY A 215 13.29 20.97 8.82
N VAL A 216 12.03 20.69 9.20
CA VAL A 216 11.46 21.11 10.49
C VAL A 216 12.28 20.57 11.67
N VAL A 217 12.55 19.26 11.67
CA VAL A 217 13.28 18.62 12.78
C VAL A 217 14.73 19.07 12.85
N LEU A 218 15.41 19.27 11.71
CA LEU A 218 16.79 19.79 11.69
C LEU A 218 16.86 21.24 12.21
N GLN A 219 15.85 22.05 11.86
CA GLN A 219 15.75 23.41 12.40
C GLN A 219 15.56 23.40 13.92
N GLU A 220 14.71 22.50 14.46
CA GLU A 220 14.53 22.33 15.91
C GLU A 220 15.81 21.85 16.61
N LEU A 221 16.67 21.11 15.92
CA LEU A 221 17.99 20.68 16.39
C LEU A 221 19.06 21.78 16.29
N GLY A 222 18.75 22.92 15.63
CA GLY A 222 19.69 24.00 15.40
C GLY A 222 20.58 23.82 14.18
N ASP A 223 20.40 22.74 13.41
CA ASP A 223 21.10 22.52 12.12
C ASP A 223 20.38 23.28 11.00
N LEU A 224 20.62 24.60 10.94
CA LEU A 224 19.95 25.47 9.96
C LEU A 224 20.38 25.21 8.52
N ASP A 225 21.63 24.84 8.30
CA ASP A 225 22.11 24.54 6.94
C ASP A 225 21.49 23.26 6.40
N GLY A 226 21.44 22.21 7.23
CA GLY A 226 20.73 20.98 6.89
C GLY A 226 19.23 21.21 6.70
N ALA A 227 18.61 22.03 7.53
CA ALA A 227 17.21 22.39 7.42
C ALA A 227 16.92 23.10 6.08
N MET A 228 17.73 24.09 5.71
CA MET A 228 17.58 24.81 4.44
C MET A 228 17.76 23.90 3.22
N ALA A 229 18.72 22.97 3.27
CA ALA A 229 18.90 21.99 2.21
C ALA A 229 17.67 21.06 2.06
N ALA A 230 17.11 20.62 3.18
CA ALA A 230 15.89 19.79 3.22
C ALA A 230 14.67 20.56 2.71
N TYR A 231 14.49 21.82 3.12
CA TYR A 231 13.42 22.70 2.63
C TYR A 231 13.55 23.01 1.13
N ALA A 232 14.76 23.26 0.67
CA ALA A 232 15.03 23.46 -0.77
C ALA A 232 14.62 22.25 -1.59
N ARG A 233 14.94 21.04 -1.11
CA ARG A 233 14.49 19.79 -1.73
C ARG A 233 12.97 19.68 -1.74
N ALA A 234 12.31 19.90 -0.58
CA ALA A 234 10.85 19.87 -0.47
C ALA A 234 10.18 20.86 -1.41
N TYR A 235 10.72 22.08 -1.51
CA TYR A 235 10.19 23.13 -2.38
C TYR A 235 10.33 22.76 -3.88
N ARG A 236 11.48 22.23 -4.30
CA ARG A 236 11.68 21.78 -5.70
C ARG A 236 10.70 20.66 -6.07
N LEU A 237 10.42 19.74 -5.15
CA LEU A 237 9.47 18.65 -5.37
C LEU A 237 8.01 19.11 -5.32
N ARG A 238 7.70 20.07 -4.45
CA ARG A 238 6.35 20.60 -4.23
C ARG A 238 6.40 22.10 -3.97
N PRO A 239 6.32 22.94 -5.00
CA PRO A 239 6.36 24.41 -4.84
C PRO A 239 5.26 24.98 -3.94
N SER A 240 4.11 24.31 -3.84
CA SER A 240 3.02 24.67 -2.91
C SER A 240 3.41 24.58 -1.43
N ALA A 241 4.50 23.90 -1.07
CA ALA A 241 5.01 23.83 0.30
C ALA A 241 5.65 25.15 0.79
N PHE A 242 5.83 26.13 -0.09
CA PHE A 242 6.50 27.40 0.25
C PHE A 242 5.93 28.08 1.50
N GLY A 243 4.61 28.19 1.61
CA GLY A 243 3.97 28.84 2.75
C GLY A 243 4.28 28.11 4.07
N THR A 244 4.26 26.79 4.06
CA THR A 244 4.59 25.96 5.23
C THR A 244 6.07 26.12 5.62
N ILE A 245 6.98 26.16 4.64
CA ILE A 245 8.41 26.38 4.86
C ILE A 245 8.66 27.77 5.46
N ALA A 246 8.04 28.80 4.89
CA ALA A 246 8.18 30.18 5.39
C ALA A 246 7.66 30.29 6.84
N MET A 247 6.53 29.66 7.13
CA MET A 247 5.97 29.61 8.50
C MET A 247 6.91 28.87 9.45
N ALA A 248 7.45 27.71 9.07
CA ALA A 248 8.38 26.96 9.90
C ALA A 248 9.63 27.78 10.24
N LEU A 249 10.22 28.45 9.25
CA LEU A 249 11.41 29.29 9.42
C LEU A 249 11.17 30.48 10.36
N THR A 250 9.94 30.99 10.45
CA THR A 250 9.63 32.14 11.32
C THR A 250 9.14 31.75 12.71
N SER A 251 8.63 30.52 12.89
CA SER A 251 7.97 30.09 14.14
C SER A 251 8.90 29.34 15.10
N ALA A 252 10.01 28.80 14.64
CA ALA A 252 10.91 28.02 15.50
C ALA A 252 11.94 28.91 16.23
N PRO A 253 12.38 28.50 17.46
CA PRO A 253 13.39 29.24 18.23
C PRO A 253 14.69 29.47 17.48
N HIS A 254 15.05 28.59 16.58
CA HIS A 254 16.24 28.64 15.74
C HIS A 254 15.92 29.01 14.28
N GLY A 255 14.80 29.69 14.07
CA GLY A 255 14.39 30.14 12.75
C GLY A 255 15.19 31.33 12.24
N ARG A 256 15.05 31.60 10.97
CA ARG A 256 15.59 32.79 10.30
C ARG A 256 14.45 33.62 9.75
N LEU A 257 14.36 34.90 10.19
CA LEU A 257 13.35 35.81 9.69
C LEU A 257 13.72 36.23 8.26
N TRP A 258 12.84 35.93 7.33
CA TRP A 258 12.93 36.40 5.95
C TRP A 258 11.96 37.56 5.72
N LEU A 259 12.50 38.75 5.52
CA LEU A 259 11.72 39.96 5.25
C LEU A 259 11.38 40.11 3.75
N ASP A 260 12.06 39.36 2.89
CA ASP A 260 11.87 39.34 1.45
C ASP A 260 11.54 37.92 0.96
N GLU A 261 10.28 37.73 0.56
CA GLU A 261 9.80 36.45 0.01
C GLU A 261 10.57 36.00 -1.23
N ALA A 262 10.94 36.96 -2.10
CA ALA A 262 11.70 36.65 -3.31
C ALA A 262 13.12 36.16 -2.98
N ALA A 263 13.75 36.73 -1.92
CA ALA A 263 15.05 36.26 -1.45
C ALA A 263 14.95 34.85 -0.87
N LEU A 264 13.90 34.53 -0.11
CA LEU A 264 13.68 33.17 0.40
C LEU A 264 13.50 32.18 -0.76
N ARG A 265 12.67 32.51 -1.74
CA ARG A 265 12.49 31.66 -2.93
C ARG A 265 13.81 31.41 -3.67
N ARG A 266 14.62 32.45 -3.86
CA ARG A 266 15.97 32.26 -4.48
C ARG A 266 16.84 31.30 -3.67
N SER A 267 16.86 31.45 -2.35
CA SER A 267 17.62 30.59 -1.45
C SER A 267 17.17 29.12 -1.47
N LEU A 268 15.86 28.88 -1.70
CA LEU A 268 15.32 27.52 -1.81
C LEU A 268 15.55 26.88 -3.20
N CYS A 269 15.87 27.70 -4.21
CA CYS A 269 16.19 27.24 -5.56
C CYS A 269 17.69 27.00 -5.79
N ALA A 270 18.55 27.62 -4.98
CA ALA A 270 20.01 27.48 -5.06
C ALA A 270 20.41 26.07 -4.57
#